data_8987acbe762f6979d30d47edee020328
#
_entry.id   8987acbe762f6979d30d47edee020328
#
_cell.length_a   1.000
_cell.length_b   1.000
_cell.length_c   1.000
_cell.angle_alpha   90.00
_cell.angle_beta   90.00
_cell.angle_gamma   90.00
#
_symmetry.space_group_name_H-M   'P 1'
#
loop_
_entity.id
_entity.type
_entity.pdbx_description
1 polymer ?
#
loop_
_entity_poly.entity_id
_entity_poly.type
_entity_poly.pdbx_seq_one_letter_code
_entity_poly.pdbx_strand_id
1 'polypeptide(L)'
;MKTLKIGLLGKILIAIALGIGTGLIFPEWAVRIFVTINSIFSQFLGFAIPLIIVGLVTPAIADIGNKAGKMLLVTVAIAYFSTIFAGLASYLTGAAFFPSMIDSGEGLKSLSESGELQPYFTVTIPPLMGVMTALVLAFMAGLGLAATQHRTLLDAAHGFEQIIVKTINTAIIPVLPVYIFGIFLNMTYIGQVFSILTVFIKIIGIIFAIHIGILVLQFTIAGGFAHKNPFRLLWTMMPAYFTALGTQSSAATIPVTLAQTRKNGVSEDIAGFTVPLCATIHMSGSTLKIVACALALMIMQGNPYDFWQFFGFICMLGITMVAAPGVPGGAIMASLGLLQSMLGFNQESLALMIAIYIAMDSFGTACNVTGDGAIAIIVDRLLGKVK
;
A
#
# COMPACT_ATOMS: atom_id res chain seq x y z
N MET A 1 28.47 -21.17 6.23
CA MET A 1 28.07 -20.11 5.29
C MET A 1 26.70 -19.57 5.70
N LYS A 2 26.58 -18.32 6.18
CA LYS A 2 25.28 -17.68 6.39
C LYS A 2 24.66 -17.46 5.02
N THR A 3 23.63 -18.21 4.66
CA THR A 3 22.85 -17.95 3.47
C THR A 3 22.23 -16.56 3.62
N LEU A 4 22.67 -15.59 2.84
CA LEU A 4 22.03 -14.29 2.71
C LEU A 4 20.57 -14.54 2.29
N LYS A 5 19.61 -14.41 3.21
CA LYS A 5 18.21 -14.48 2.88
C LYS A 5 17.84 -13.20 2.11
N ILE A 6 17.73 -13.32 0.81
CA ILE A 6 17.28 -12.22 -0.06
C ILE A 6 15.82 -11.91 0.31
N GLY A 7 15.56 -10.68 0.77
CA GLY A 7 14.22 -10.20 1.08
C GLY A 7 13.31 -10.11 -0.17
N LEU A 8 12.02 -9.85 0.02
CA LEU A 8 11.05 -9.75 -1.08
C LEU A 8 11.47 -8.71 -2.12
N LEU A 9 11.91 -7.54 -1.69
CA LEU A 9 12.41 -6.49 -2.60
C LEU A 9 13.54 -7.00 -3.51
N GLY A 10 14.54 -7.68 -2.93
CA GLY A 10 15.64 -8.22 -3.73
C GLY A 10 15.18 -9.26 -4.75
N LYS A 11 14.23 -10.13 -4.39
CA LYS A 11 13.64 -11.11 -5.31
C LYS A 11 12.88 -10.43 -6.46
N ILE A 12 12.14 -9.36 -6.17
CA ILE A 12 11.40 -8.58 -7.18
C ILE A 12 12.36 -7.87 -8.14
N LEU A 13 13.39 -7.20 -7.62
CA LEU A 13 14.39 -6.54 -8.48
C LEU A 13 15.13 -7.53 -9.39
N ILE A 14 15.48 -8.70 -8.85
CA ILE A 14 16.07 -9.80 -9.66
C ILE A 14 15.07 -10.27 -10.70
N ALA A 15 13.80 -10.45 -10.37
CA ALA A 15 12.76 -10.87 -11.28
C ALA A 15 12.57 -9.87 -12.44
N ILE A 16 12.55 -8.57 -12.14
CA ILE A 16 12.49 -7.49 -13.14
C ILE A 16 13.70 -7.55 -14.07
N ALA A 17 14.92 -7.58 -13.50
CA ALA A 17 16.14 -7.62 -14.30
C ALA A 17 16.22 -8.87 -15.20
N LEU A 18 15.85 -10.04 -14.67
CA LEU A 18 15.79 -11.28 -15.44
C LEU A 18 14.69 -11.23 -16.50
N GLY A 19 13.50 -10.69 -16.19
CA GLY A 19 12.40 -10.51 -17.14
C GLY A 19 12.82 -9.65 -18.34
N ILE A 20 13.49 -8.53 -18.07
CA ILE A 20 14.01 -7.65 -19.11
C ILE A 20 15.09 -8.36 -19.93
N GLY A 21 16.09 -8.97 -19.27
CA GLY A 21 17.19 -9.64 -19.97
C GLY A 21 16.73 -10.81 -20.85
N THR A 22 15.82 -11.64 -20.33
CA THR A 22 15.31 -12.79 -21.10
C THR A 22 14.28 -12.40 -22.15
N GLY A 23 13.53 -11.30 -21.94
CA GLY A 23 12.57 -10.79 -22.92
C GLY A 23 13.18 -10.34 -24.24
N LEU A 24 14.49 -10.00 -24.24
CA LEU A 24 15.24 -9.67 -25.44
C LEU A 24 15.64 -10.88 -26.27
N ILE A 25 15.66 -12.09 -25.67
CA ILE A 25 16.25 -13.30 -26.31
C ILE A 25 15.25 -14.45 -26.40
N PHE A 26 14.21 -14.49 -25.61
CA PHE A 26 13.27 -15.61 -25.59
C PHE A 26 12.40 -15.63 -26.85
N PRO A 27 12.21 -16.83 -27.44
CA PRO A 27 11.25 -16.99 -28.51
C PRO A 27 9.81 -16.91 -27.98
N GLU A 28 8.87 -16.58 -28.86
CA GLU A 28 7.46 -16.38 -28.54
C GLU A 28 6.86 -17.51 -27.70
N TRP A 29 7.11 -18.76 -28.05
CA TRP A 29 6.57 -19.90 -27.34
C TRP A 29 6.99 -19.93 -25.86
N ALA A 30 8.21 -19.50 -25.54
CA ALA A 30 8.72 -19.44 -24.17
C ALA A 30 8.06 -18.31 -23.38
N VAL A 31 7.89 -17.12 -24.00
CA VAL A 31 7.16 -15.99 -23.39
C VAL A 31 5.73 -16.39 -23.10
N ARG A 32 5.03 -17.07 -24.02
CA ARG A 32 3.65 -17.54 -23.87
C ARG A 32 3.47 -18.51 -22.69
N ILE A 33 4.47 -19.28 -22.30
CA ILE A 33 4.42 -20.10 -21.08
C ILE A 33 4.21 -19.20 -19.86
N PHE A 34 5.00 -18.13 -19.72
CA PHE A 34 4.88 -17.20 -18.59
C PHE A 34 3.62 -16.37 -18.67
N VAL A 35 3.15 -15.98 -19.85
CA VAL A 35 1.83 -15.35 -20.03
C VAL A 35 0.72 -16.26 -19.51
N THR A 36 0.82 -17.57 -19.77
CA THR A 36 -0.15 -18.55 -19.27
C THR A 36 -0.11 -18.68 -17.74
N ILE A 37 1.09 -18.79 -17.16
CA ILE A 37 1.26 -18.84 -15.70
C ILE A 37 0.71 -17.57 -15.06
N ASN A 38 1.00 -16.41 -15.64
CA ASN A 38 0.50 -15.13 -15.16
C ASN A 38 -1.02 -15.02 -15.23
N SER A 39 -1.63 -15.51 -16.32
CA SER A 39 -3.08 -15.56 -16.46
C SER A 39 -3.75 -16.36 -15.33
N ILE A 40 -3.21 -17.55 -15.00
CA ILE A 40 -3.72 -18.40 -13.92
C ILE A 40 -3.58 -17.68 -12.57
N PHE A 41 -2.42 -17.08 -12.30
CA PHE A 41 -2.20 -16.37 -11.05
C PHE A 41 -3.09 -15.12 -10.92
N SER A 42 -3.32 -14.39 -12.01
CA SER A 42 -4.26 -13.25 -12.05
C SER A 42 -5.69 -13.67 -11.72
N GLN A 43 -6.15 -14.82 -12.23
CA GLN A 43 -7.46 -15.36 -11.89
C GLN A 43 -7.55 -15.74 -10.39
N PHE A 44 -6.49 -16.34 -9.86
CA PHE A 44 -6.41 -16.63 -8.42
C PHE A 44 -6.42 -15.36 -7.58
N LEU A 45 -5.68 -14.31 -7.98
CA LEU A 45 -5.73 -13.00 -7.31
C LEU A 45 -7.12 -12.39 -7.35
N GLY A 46 -7.78 -12.40 -8.52
CA GLY A 46 -9.16 -11.90 -8.67
C GLY A 46 -10.15 -12.60 -7.73
N PHE A 47 -10.01 -13.92 -7.55
CA PHE A 47 -10.78 -14.69 -6.57
C PHE A 47 -10.44 -14.31 -5.12
N ALA A 48 -9.15 -14.11 -4.81
CA ALA A 48 -8.69 -13.86 -3.45
C ALA A 48 -9.02 -12.43 -2.95
N ILE A 49 -9.05 -11.42 -3.85
CA ILE A 49 -9.25 -10.02 -3.48
C ILE A 49 -10.48 -9.76 -2.62
N PRO A 50 -11.71 -10.20 -2.97
CA PRO A 50 -12.88 -10.00 -2.13
C PRO A 50 -12.76 -10.67 -0.75
N LEU A 51 -12.14 -11.85 -0.71
CA LEU A 51 -11.92 -12.59 0.54
C LEU A 51 -10.90 -11.86 1.43
N ILE A 52 -9.85 -11.28 0.84
CA ILE A 52 -8.87 -10.44 1.54
C ILE A 52 -9.57 -9.24 2.16
N ILE A 53 -10.45 -8.57 1.43
CA ILE A 53 -11.20 -7.41 1.93
C ILE A 53 -12.07 -7.82 3.13
N VAL A 54 -12.90 -8.84 2.99
CA VAL A 54 -13.77 -9.29 4.08
C VAL A 54 -12.96 -9.74 5.29
N GLY A 55 -11.92 -10.55 5.06
CA GLY A 55 -11.11 -11.13 6.13
C GLY A 55 -10.27 -10.13 6.92
N LEU A 56 -9.83 -9.04 6.29
CA LEU A 56 -9.02 -8.02 6.97
C LEU A 56 -9.87 -6.86 7.51
N VAL A 57 -10.85 -6.37 6.74
CA VAL A 57 -11.60 -5.16 7.11
C VAL A 57 -12.64 -5.45 8.20
N THR A 58 -13.29 -6.61 8.18
CA THR A 58 -14.32 -6.95 9.20
C THR A 58 -13.78 -6.93 10.62
N PRO A 59 -12.71 -7.69 10.97
CA PRO A 59 -12.20 -7.69 12.34
C PRO A 59 -11.58 -6.34 12.70
N ALA A 60 -10.90 -5.64 11.77
CA ALA A 60 -10.34 -4.33 12.04
C ALA A 60 -11.38 -3.31 12.46
N ILE A 61 -12.54 -3.25 11.78
CA ILE A 61 -13.65 -2.37 12.15
C ILE A 61 -14.28 -2.79 13.49
N ALA A 62 -14.45 -4.10 13.71
CA ALA A 62 -15.01 -4.63 14.94
C ALA A 62 -14.13 -4.27 16.15
N ASP A 63 -12.82 -4.39 16.04
CA ASP A 63 -11.87 -4.09 17.11
C ASP A 63 -11.83 -2.60 17.47
N ILE A 64 -11.92 -1.72 16.47
CA ILE A 64 -12.01 -0.28 16.69
C ILE A 64 -13.28 0.05 17.48
N GLY A 65 -14.43 -0.50 17.09
CA GLY A 65 -15.69 -0.26 17.74
C GLY A 65 -15.74 -0.77 19.20
N ASN A 66 -15.09 -1.88 19.50
CA ASN A 66 -15.07 -2.50 20.83
C ASN A 66 -14.18 -1.76 21.85
N LYS A 67 -13.16 -1.02 21.40
CA LYS A 67 -12.19 -0.31 22.25
C LYS A 67 -12.46 1.18 22.36
N ALA A 68 -13.68 1.64 22.10
CA ALA A 68 -14.07 3.03 21.91
C ALA A 68 -13.86 3.94 23.14
N GLY A 69 -12.62 4.10 23.58
CA GLY A 69 -12.21 5.20 24.43
C GLY A 69 -11.90 6.46 23.61
N LYS A 70 -11.99 7.64 24.24
CA LYS A 70 -11.69 8.94 23.62
C LYS A 70 -10.31 8.93 22.93
N MET A 71 -9.32 8.27 23.52
CA MET A 71 -7.96 8.19 22.98
C MET A 71 -7.91 7.39 21.67
N LEU A 72 -8.64 6.29 21.57
CA LEU A 72 -8.75 5.52 20.32
C LEU A 72 -9.39 6.36 19.22
N LEU A 73 -10.54 6.96 19.48
CA LEU A 73 -11.25 7.76 18.47
C LEU A 73 -10.40 8.92 17.95
N VAL A 74 -9.72 9.65 18.84
CA VAL A 74 -8.84 10.76 18.47
C VAL A 74 -7.65 10.26 17.64
N THR A 75 -7.01 9.16 18.05
CA THR A 75 -5.86 8.59 17.32
C THR A 75 -6.26 8.10 15.93
N VAL A 76 -7.37 7.36 15.82
CA VAL A 76 -7.89 6.86 14.54
C VAL A 76 -8.27 8.01 13.62
N ALA A 77 -8.95 9.04 14.14
CA ALA A 77 -9.33 10.21 13.35
C ALA A 77 -8.07 10.92 12.78
N ILE A 78 -7.09 11.21 13.65
CA ILE A 78 -5.85 11.88 13.21
C ILE A 78 -5.10 11.02 12.18
N ALA A 79 -4.96 9.71 12.42
CA ALA A 79 -4.30 8.79 11.50
C ALA A 79 -5.01 8.71 10.14
N TYR A 80 -6.34 8.64 10.14
CA TYR A 80 -7.15 8.60 8.94
C TYR A 80 -7.03 9.91 8.14
N PHE A 81 -7.21 11.07 8.78
CA PHE A 81 -7.06 12.36 8.11
C PHE A 81 -5.64 12.59 7.60
N SER A 82 -4.61 12.19 8.34
CA SER A 82 -3.22 12.23 7.89
C SER A 82 -3.00 11.38 6.63
N THR A 83 -3.60 10.20 6.60
CA THR A 83 -3.51 9.27 5.44
C THR A 83 -4.23 9.84 4.22
N ILE A 84 -5.45 10.37 4.38
CA ILE A 84 -6.19 11.04 3.28
C ILE A 84 -5.43 12.26 2.78
N PHE A 85 -4.92 13.09 3.69
CA PHE A 85 -4.17 14.28 3.31
C PHE A 85 -2.93 13.93 2.48
N ALA A 86 -2.20 12.87 2.86
CA ALA A 86 -1.05 12.39 2.09
C ALA A 86 -1.46 11.92 0.68
N GLY A 87 -2.59 11.23 0.55
CA GLY A 87 -3.17 10.84 -0.73
C GLY A 87 -3.56 12.03 -1.59
N LEU A 88 -4.24 13.03 -1.01
CA LEU A 88 -4.63 14.25 -1.71
C LEU A 88 -3.43 15.08 -2.17
N ALA A 89 -2.43 15.26 -1.29
CA ALA A 89 -1.19 15.94 -1.65
C ALA A 89 -0.48 15.23 -2.81
N SER A 90 -0.49 13.90 -2.79
CA SER A 90 0.07 13.08 -3.87
C SER A 90 -0.70 13.26 -5.18
N TYR A 91 -2.04 13.23 -5.15
CA TYR A 91 -2.87 13.47 -6.32
C TYR A 91 -2.66 14.87 -6.91
N LEU A 92 -2.75 15.91 -6.07
CA LEU A 92 -2.59 17.30 -6.52
C LEU A 92 -1.21 17.56 -7.13
N THR A 93 -0.16 17.06 -6.48
CA THR A 93 1.21 17.17 -7.02
C THR A 93 1.36 16.39 -8.32
N GLY A 94 0.84 15.16 -8.36
CA GLY A 94 0.87 14.33 -9.57
C GLY A 94 0.09 14.96 -10.72
N ALA A 95 -1.11 15.46 -10.48
CA ALA A 95 -1.92 16.14 -11.49
C ALA A 95 -1.25 17.41 -12.05
N ALA A 96 -0.46 18.11 -11.22
CA ALA A 96 0.28 19.30 -11.65
C ALA A 96 1.54 18.96 -12.47
N PHE A 97 2.26 17.90 -12.12
CA PHE A 97 3.58 17.63 -12.69
C PHE A 97 3.63 16.47 -13.69
N PHE A 98 2.83 15.41 -13.50
CA PHE A 98 2.91 14.22 -14.34
C PHE A 98 2.55 14.46 -15.81
N PRO A 99 1.52 15.29 -16.17
CA PRO A 99 1.20 15.55 -17.56
C PRO A 99 2.35 16.16 -18.38
N SER A 100 3.25 16.89 -17.73
CA SER A 100 4.43 17.46 -18.41
C SER A 100 5.63 16.50 -18.51
N MET A 101 5.58 15.38 -17.78
CA MET A 101 6.67 14.41 -17.68
C MET A 101 6.37 13.08 -18.38
N ILE A 102 5.10 12.82 -18.60
CA ILE A 102 4.58 11.61 -19.21
C ILE A 102 4.00 11.98 -20.56
N ASP A 103 4.63 11.55 -21.63
CA ASP A 103 4.08 11.71 -22.96
C ASP A 103 2.84 10.83 -23.09
N SER A 104 1.66 11.49 -23.07
CA SER A 104 0.39 10.82 -23.26
C SER A 104 0.25 10.42 -24.72
N GLY A 105 0.52 9.19 -25.05
CA GLY A 105 -0.05 8.65 -26.26
C GLY A 105 0.82 7.83 -27.22
N GLU A 106 2.12 7.74 -27.10
CA GLU A 106 2.89 6.88 -28.05
C GLU A 106 3.39 5.56 -27.45
N GLY A 107 3.46 5.44 -26.10
CA GLY A 107 4.06 4.26 -25.47
C GLY A 107 3.10 3.18 -24.98
N LEU A 108 1.85 3.51 -24.67
CA LEU A 108 0.96 2.60 -23.93
C LEU A 108 -0.50 2.53 -24.41
N LYS A 109 -0.90 3.31 -25.42
CA LYS A 109 -2.17 3.06 -26.15
C LYS A 109 -2.22 1.66 -26.74
N SER A 110 -1.06 1.02 -26.86
CA SER A 110 -0.89 -0.34 -27.37
C SER A 110 -1.02 -1.44 -26.31
N LEU A 111 -1.17 -1.13 -25.03
CA LEU A 111 -1.47 -2.17 -24.02
C LEU A 111 -2.85 -2.80 -24.21
N SER A 112 -3.71 -2.16 -25.00
CA SER A 112 -5.06 -2.65 -25.26
C SER A 112 -5.31 -3.17 -26.67
N GLU A 113 -4.44 -2.94 -27.66
CA GLU A 113 -4.86 -3.19 -29.06
C GLU A 113 -3.87 -3.91 -29.99
N SER A 114 -2.58 -4.06 -29.70
CA SER A 114 -1.70 -4.67 -30.69
C SER A 114 -0.58 -5.49 -30.09
N GLY A 115 -0.67 -6.80 -30.22
CA GLY A 115 0.43 -7.71 -30.04
C GLY A 115 0.51 -8.43 -28.70
N GLU A 116 -0.52 -8.36 -27.85
CA GLU A 116 -0.56 -9.18 -26.64
C GLU A 116 -0.52 -10.66 -26.97
N LEU A 117 0.50 -11.34 -26.44
CA LEU A 117 0.56 -12.78 -26.54
C LEU A 117 -0.57 -13.42 -25.76
N GLN A 118 -1.41 -14.17 -26.44
CA GLN A 118 -2.49 -14.92 -25.78
C GLN A 118 -1.91 -16.13 -25.03
N PRO A 119 -2.40 -16.41 -23.81
CA PRO A 119 -2.02 -17.62 -23.09
C PRO A 119 -2.37 -18.87 -23.90
N TYR A 120 -1.67 -19.99 -23.66
CA TYR A 120 -1.99 -21.26 -24.31
C TYR A 120 -3.39 -21.78 -23.91
N PHE A 121 -3.80 -21.51 -22.68
CA PHE A 121 -5.12 -21.80 -22.18
C PHE A 121 -5.43 -20.86 -21.01
N THR A 122 -6.71 -20.67 -20.71
CA THR A 122 -7.20 -19.86 -19.61
C THR A 122 -7.95 -20.75 -18.62
N VAL A 123 -7.72 -20.48 -17.31
CA VAL A 123 -8.51 -21.08 -16.22
C VAL A 123 -9.40 -19.99 -15.65
N THR A 124 -10.70 -20.17 -15.70
CA THR A 124 -11.64 -19.18 -15.15
C THR A 124 -11.93 -19.50 -13.69
N ILE A 125 -11.53 -18.59 -12.78
CA ILE A 125 -11.81 -18.68 -11.35
C ILE A 125 -12.64 -17.44 -10.99
N PRO A 126 -13.99 -17.53 -11.03
CA PRO A 126 -14.83 -16.38 -10.74
C PRO A 126 -14.69 -15.97 -9.26
N PRO A 127 -14.64 -14.66 -8.96
CA PRO A 127 -14.65 -14.18 -7.59
C PRO A 127 -15.97 -14.53 -6.91
N LEU A 128 -15.93 -14.83 -5.60
CA LEU A 128 -17.12 -15.14 -4.82
C LEU A 128 -18.14 -14.00 -4.80
N MET A 129 -17.65 -12.76 -4.83
CA MET A 129 -18.47 -11.55 -4.89
C MET A 129 -17.65 -10.40 -5.52
N GLY A 130 -18.33 -9.35 -5.95
CA GLY A 130 -17.67 -8.14 -6.41
C GLY A 130 -16.98 -7.40 -5.26
N VAL A 131 -15.95 -6.60 -5.59
CA VAL A 131 -15.13 -5.86 -4.61
C VAL A 131 -15.98 -4.91 -3.76
N MET A 132 -16.88 -4.14 -4.38
CA MET A 132 -17.77 -3.24 -3.63
C MET A 132 -18.72 -3.99 -2.70
N THR A 133 -19.22 -5.15 -3.12
CA THR A 133 -20.03 -6.04 -2.27
C THR A 133 -19.22 -6.53 -1.07
N ALA A 134 -17.97 -6.92 -1.27
CA ALA A 134 -17.07 -7.34 -0.20
C ALA A 134 -16.82 -6.20 0.82
N LEU A 135 -16.62 -4.97 0.33
CA LEU A 135 -16.46 -3.80 1.20
C LEU A 135 -17.73 -3.53 2.02
N VAL A 136 -18.90 -3.47 1.39
CA VAL A 136 -20.18 -3.25 2.09
C VAL A 136 -20.41 -4.34 3.12
N LEU A 137 -20.18 -5.61 2.77
CA LEU A 137 -20.29 -6.75 3.68
C LEU A 137 -19.33 -6.61 4.86
N ALA A 138 -18.07 -6.26 4.61
CA ALA A 138 -17.06 -6.09 5.65
C ALA A 138 -17.41 -4.97 6.64
N PHE A 139 -17.92 -3.83 6.14
CA PHE A 139 -18.40 -2.74 6.98
C PHE A 139 -19.62 -3.13 7.80
N MET A 140 -20.62 -3.72 7.15
CA MET A 140 -21.86 -4.15 7.83
C MET A 140 -21.54 -5.19 8.92
N ALA A 141 -20.73 -6.20 8.61
CA ALA A 141 -20.33 -7.23 9.57
C ALA A 141 -19.45 -6.64 10.69
N GLY A 142 -18.46 -5.81 10.37
CA GLY A 142 -17.56 -5.20 11.34
C GLY A 142 -18.30 -4.29 12.33
N LEU A 143 -19.16 -3.40 11.84
CA LEU A 143 -20.00 -2.54 12.70
C LEU A 143 -21.01 -3.35 13.50
N GLY A 144 -21.61 -4.39 12.90
CA GLY A 144 -22.52 -5.30 13.60
C GLY A 144 -21.81 -6.04 14.74
N LEU A 145 -20.60 -6.55 14.52
CA LEU A 145 -19.80 -7.21 15.56
C LEU A 145 -19.40 -6.22 16.68
N ALA A 146 -19.01 -5.00 16.32
CA ALA A 146 -18.72 -3.94 17.29
C ALA A 146 -19.94 -3.62 18.18
N ALA A 147 -21.13 -3.56 17.58
CA ALA A 147 -22.38 -3.23 18.30
C ALA A 147 -22.91 -4.39 19.16
N THR A 148 -22.84 -5.61 18.65
CA THR A 148 -23.40 -6.80 19.33
C THR A 148 -22.43 -7.44 20.33
N GLN A 149 -21.14 -7.16 20.21
CA GLN A 149 -20.07 -7.73 21.04
C GLN A 149 -20.11 -9.28 21.13
N HIS A 150 -20.56 -9.92 20.05
CA HIS A 150 -20.75 -11.38 20.02
C HIS A 150 -19.39 -12.08 19.86
N ARG A 151 -18.82 -12.57 20.95
CA ARG A 151 -17.45 -13.13 21.03
C ARG A 151 -17.18 -14.25 20.01
N THR A 152 -18.08 -15.22 19.89
CA THR A 152 -17.89 -16.35 18.96
C THR A 152 -17.77 -15.89 17.52
N LEU A 153 -18.55 -14.90 17.08
CA LEU A 153 -18.47 -14.35 15.73
C LEU A 153 -17.22 -13.49 15.55
N LEU A 154 -16.81 -12.75 16.57
CA LEU A 154 -15.57 -11.99 16.53
C LEU A 154 -14.35 -12.91 16.45
N ASP A 155 -14.32 -13.99 17.25
CA ASP A 155 -13.25 -15.00 17.20
C ASP A 155 -13.21 -15.70 15.84
N ALA A 156 -14.37 -15.96 15.22
CA ALA A 156 -14.45 -16.50 13.87
C ALA A 156 -13.90 -15.51 12.81
N ALA A 157 -14.21 -14.22 12.96
CA ALA A 157 -13.66 -13.19 12.06
C ALA A 157 -12.12 -13.09 12.16
N HIS A 158 -11.56 -13.11 13.38
CA HIS A 158 -10.12 -13.19 13.59
C HIS A 158 -9.50 -14.49 13.09
N GLY A 159 -10.19 -15.62 13.25
CA GLY A 159 -9.78 -16.89 12.66
C GLY A 159 -9.69 -16.83 11.14
N PHE A 160 -10.67 -16.19 10.50
CA PHE A 160 -10.66 -15.98 9.05
C PHE A 160 -9.55 -15.01 8.61
N GLU A 161 -9.34 -13.91 9.35
CA GLU A 161 -8.20 -13.00 9.14
C GLU A 161 -6.87 -13.76 9.12
N GLN A 162 -6.64 -14.64 10.10
CA GLN A 162 -5.41 -15.46 10.17
C GLN A 162 -5.24 -16.35 8.93
N ILE A 163 -6.33 -16.96 8.44
CA ILE A 163 -6.31 -17.75 7.20
C ILE A 163 -5.90 -16.87 6.02
N ILE A 164 -6.50 -15.67 5.88
CA ILE A 164 -6.18 -14.73 4.80
C ILE A 164 -4.73 -14.27 4.87
N VAL A 165 -4.25 -13.85 6.04
CA VAL A 165 -2.85 -13.43 6.24
C VAL A 165 -1.90 -14.58 5.92
N LYS A 166 -2.21 -15.81 6.34
CA LYS A 166 -1.42 -16.98 6.01
C LYS A 166 -1.41 -17.24 4.50
N THR A 167 -2.55 -17.14 3.83
CA THR A 167 -2.66 -17.31 2.37
C THR A 167 -1.82 -16.27 1.63
N ILE A 168 -1.88 -15.00 2.03
CA ILE A 168 -1.04 -13.93 1.46
C ILE A 168 0.44 -14.30 1.60
N ASN A 169 0.88 -14.70 2.79
CA ASN A 169 2.28 -14.96 3.09
C ASN A 169 2.82 -16.26 2.45
N THR A 170 1.96 -17.29 2.29
CA THR A 170 2.41 -18.63 1.82
C THR A 170 2.08 -18.91 0.37
N ALA A 171 1.07 -18.28 -0.20
CA ALA A 171 0.66 -18.49 -1.60
C ALA A 171 0.90 -17.28 -2.48
N ILE A 172 0.49 -16.07 -2.06
CA ILE A 172 0.58 -14.89 -2.91
C ILE A 172 2.02 -14.36 -2.95
N ILE A 173 2.60 -13.97 -1.82
CA ILE A 173 3.93 -13.34 -1.75
C ILE A 173 5.05 -14.19 -2.38
N PRO A 174 5.12 -15.52 -2.18
CA PRO A 174 6.17 -16.33 -2.80
C PRO A 174 6.08 -16.44 -4.32
N VAL A 175 4.89 -16.34 -4.91
CA VAL A 175 4.66 -16.42 -6.35
C VAL A 175 4.86 -15.05 -7.04
N LEU A 176 4.75 -13.93 -6.30
CA LEU A 176 4.91 -12.60 -6.88
C LEU A 176 6.18 -12.39 -7.70
N PRO A 177 7.39 -12.85 -7.30
CA PRO A 177 8.58 -12.67 -8.14
C PRO A 177 8.44 -13.34 -9.51
N VAL A 178 7.83 -14.54 -9.59
CA VAL A 178 7.60 -15.25 -10.85
C VAL A 178 6.56 -14.50 -11.70
N TYR A 179 5.51 -14.01 -11.07
CA TYR A 179 4.47 -13.21 -11.71
C TYR A 179 5.03 -11.92 -12.32
N ILE A 180 5.82 -11.19 -11.55
CA ILE A 180 6.47 -9.94 -12.00
C ILE A 180 7.51 -10.23 -13.10
N PHE A 181 8.28 -11.30 -12.97
CA PHE A 181 9.18 -11.75 -14.03
C PHE A 181 8.43 -11.93 -15.36
N GLY A 182 7.31 -12.66 -15.35
CA GLY A 182 6.52 -12.91 -16.57
C GLY A 182 5.90 -11.64 -17.17
N ILE A 183 5.49 -10.67 -16.33
CA ILE A 183 5.01 -9.36 -16.81
C ILE A 183 6.14 -8.59 -17.51
N PHE A 184 7.31 -8.43 -16.88
CA PHE A 184 8.43 -7.71 -17.48
C PHE A 184 9.04 -8.43 -18.68
N LEU A 185 9.01 -9.77 -18.69
CA LEU A 185 9.36 -10.59 -19.83
C LEU A 185 8.46 -10.27 -21.03
N ASN A 186 7.15 -10.29 -20.86
CA ASN A 186 6.18 -9.97 -21.91
C ASN A 186 6.31 -8.52 -22.40
N MET A 187 6.38 -7.55 -21.45
CA MET A 187 6.56 -6.14 -21.78
C MET A 187 7.85 -5.86 -22.56
N THR A 188 8.91 -6.58 -22.27
CA THR A 188 10.17 -6.46 -23.01
C THR A 188 10.04 -7.05 -24.41
N TYR A 189 9.42 -8.22 -24.53
CA TYR A 189 9.19 -8.89 -25.80
C TYR A 189 8.38 -8.02 -26.78
N ILE A 190 7.34 -7.31 -26.27
CA ILE A 190 6.54 -6.38 -27.08
C ILE A 190 7.14 -4.96 -27.17
N GLY A 191 8.34 -4.73 -26.62
CA GLY A 191 9.11 -3.49 -26.79
C GLY A 191 8.71 -2.31 -25.90
N GLN A 192 7.84 -2.51 -24.89
CA GLN A 192 7.27 -1.42 -24.07
C GLN A 192 8.05 -1.12 -22.78
N VAL A 193 8.92 -2.02 -22.32
CA VAL A 193 9.55 -1.94 -20.99
C VAL A 193 10.34 -0.66 -20.75
N PHE A 194 11.09 -0.18 -21.75
CA PHE A 194 11.96 0.99 -21.56
C PHE A 194 11.17 2.29 -21.39
N SER A 195 10.07 2.45 -22.13
CA SER A 195 9.18 3.61 -21.97
C SER A 195 8.58 3.66 -20.56
N ILE A 196 8.10 2.51 -20.08
CA ILE A 196 7.54 2.38 -18.72
C ILE A 196 8.59 2.70 -17.66
N LEU A 197 9.78 2.10 -17.72
CA LEU A 197 10.85 2.34 -16.74
C LEU A 197 11.29 3.82 -16.70
N THR A 198 11.38 4.46 -17.86
CA THR A 198 11.77 5.88 -17.95
C THR A 198 10.77 6.77 -17.23
N VAL A 199 9.48 6.53 -17.41
CA VAL A 199 8.42 7.28 -16.72
C VAL A 199 8.48 7.01 -15.22
N PHE A 200 8.63 5.75 -14.80
CA PHE A 200 8.66 5.44 -13.38
C PHE A 200 9.86 6.03 -12.63
N ILE A 201 11.03 6.10 -13.25
CA ILE A 201 12.20 6.77 -12.64
C ILE A 201 11.89 8.25 -12.35
N LYS A 202 11.24 8.94 -13.29
CA LYS A 202 10.83 10.35 -13.10
C LYS A 202 9.82 10.50 -11.97
N ILE A 203 8.81 9.62 -11.93
CA ILE A 203 7.74 9.62 -10.91
C ILE A 203 8.29 9.32 -9.52
N ILE A 204 9.23 8.38 -9.39
CA ILE A 204 9.88 8.05 -8.12
C ILE A 204 10.50 9.30 -7.50
N GLY A 205 11.15 10.16 -8.27
CA GLY A 205 11.72 11.42 -7.78
C GLY A 205 10.66 12.33 -7.16
N ILE A 206 9.49 12.47 -7.79
CA ILE A 206 8.36 13.26 -7.26
C ILE A 206 7.78 12.59 -6.01
N ILE A 207 7.61 11.28 -6.01
CA ILE A 207 7.14 10.53 -4.82
C ILE A 207 8.05 10.77 -3.62
N PHE A 208 9.37 10.79 -3.81
CA PHE A 208 10.31 11.12 -2.74
C PHE A 208 10.19 12.56 -2.27
N ALA A 209 9.99 13.52 -3.16
CA ALA A 209 9.76 14.91 -2.78
C ALA A 209 8.48 15.06 -1.94
N ILE A 210 7.37 14.42 -2.36
CA ILE A 210 6.12 14.40 -1.60
C ILE A 210 6.32 13.71 -0.24
N HIS A 211 7.02 12.58 -0.20
CA HIS A 211 7.33 11.83 1.02
C HIS A 211 8.04 12.73 2.07
N ILE A 212 9.10 13.45 1.65
CA ILE A 212 9.80 14.38 2.52
C ILE A 212 8.87 15.52 2.95
N GLY A 213 8.12 16.09 2.00
CA GLY A 213 7.15 17.15 2.26
C GLY A 213 6.08 16.75 3.29
N ILE A 214 5.53 15.55 3.18
CA ILE A 214 4.55 15.02 4.15
C ILE A 214 5.17 14.86 5.53
N LEU A 215 6.37 14.30 5.65
CA LEU A 215 7.05 14.19 6.95
C LEU A 215 7.30 15.55 7.58
N VAL A 216 7.82 16.51 6.80
CA VAL A 216 8.07 17.88 7.29
C VAL A 216 6.76 18.51 7.75
N LEU A 217 5.67 18.36 7.00
CA LEU A 217 4.36 18.91 7.36
C LEU A 217 3.81 18.26 8.64
N GLN A 218 3.81 16.91 8.74
CA GLN A 218 3.35 16.20 9.93
C GLN A 218 4.10 16.66 11.18
N PHE A 219 5.42 16.81 11.10
CA PHE A 219 6.23 17.30 12.22
C PHE A 219 6.08 18.79 12.47
N THR A 220 5.78 19.60 11.46
CA THR A 220 5.44 21.02 11.64
C THR A 220 4.16 21.16 12.44
N ILE A 221 3.13 20.41 12.10
CA ILE A 221 1.88 20.35 12.85
C ILE A 221 2.13 19.87 14.29
N ALA A 222 2.82 18.73 14.46
CA ALA A 222 3.15 18.18 15.78
C ALA A 222 3.99 19.15 16.62
N GLY A 223 4.95 19.85 16.00
CA GLY A 223 5.78 20.87 16.62
C GLY A 223 4.96 22.07 17.10
N GLY A 224 3.96 22.52 16.29
CA GLY A 224 3.00 23.54 16.69
C GLY A 224 2.21 23.17 17.94
N PHE A 225 1.66 21.95 17.98
CA PHE A 225 0.96 21.44 19.16
C PHE A 225 1.88 21.30 20.39
N ALA A 226 3.12 20.84 20.18
CA ALA A 226 4.08 20.61 21.26
C ALA A 226 4.86 21.86 21.70
N HIS A 227 4.77 22.96 20.95
CA HIS A 227 5.62 24.14 21.10
C HIS A 227 7.12 23.79 21.05
N LYS A 228 7.49 22.89 20.14
CA LYS A 228 8.87 22.40 19.94
C LYS A 228 9.30 22.57 18.49
N ASN A 229 10.62 22.63 18.26
CA ASN A 229 11.16 22.71 16.90
C ASN A 229 10.84 21.46 16.08
N PRO A 230 10.11 21.56 14.96
CA PRO A 230 9.67 20.41 14.15
C PRO A 230 10.83 19.59 13.58
N PHE A 231 11.91 20.24 13.15
CA PHE A 231 13.07 19.56 12.59
C PHE A 231 13.80 18.73 13.65
N ARG A 232 13.86 19.22 14.90
CA ARG A 232 14.43 18.44 16.01
C ARG A 232 13.58 17.25 16.36
N LEU A 233 12.25 17.39 16.34
CA LEU A 233 11.33 16.27 16.56
C LEU A 233 11.48 15.21 15.47
N LEU A 234 11.52 15.64 14.20
CA LEU A 234 11.72 14.75 13.06
C LEU A 234 13.08 14.03 13.14
N TRP A 235 14.16 14.76 13.45
CA TRP A 235 15.50 14.21 13.56
C TRP A 235 15.59 13.12 14.65
N THR A 236 14.89 13.30 15.75
CA THR A 236 14.79 12.30 16.81
C THR A 236 14.20 10.98 16.32
N MET A 237 13.32 11.02 15.30
CA MET A 237 12.71 9.83 14.73
C MET A 237 13.55 9.12 13.67
N MET A 238 14.69 9.67 13.25
CA MET A 238 15.52 9.07 12.20
C MET A 238 15.95 7.63 12.48
N PRO A 239 16.28 7.21 13.73
CA PRO A 239 16.54 5.79 14.00
C PRO A 239 15.36 4.87 13.68
N ALA A 240 14.11 5.32 13.91
CA ALA A 240 12.92 4.56 13.54
C ALA A 240 12.74 4.53 12.01
N TYR A 241 12.97 5.66 11.33
CA TYR A 241 12.96 5.76 9.87
C TYR A 241 13.91 4.74 9.23
N PHE A 242 15.19 4.71 9.64
CA PHE A 242 16.18 3.80 9.05
C PHE A 242 15.93 2.33 9.44
N THR A 243 15.38 2.07 10.64
CA THR A 243 14.97 0.72 11.01
C THR A 243 13.83 0.22 10.12
N ALA A 244 12.83 1.07 9.85
CA ALA A 244 11.72 0.75 8.98
C ALA A 244 12.16 0.52 7.53
N LEU A 245 13.14 1.30 7.02
CA LEU A 245 13.76 1.04 5.72
C LEU A 245 14.33 -0.38 5.61
N GLY A 246 14.97 -0.85 6.66
CA GLY A 246 15.58 -2.18 6.68
C GLY A 246 14.59 -3.32 6.89
N THR A 247 13.58 -3.12 7.75
CA THR A 247 12.63 -4.16 8.13
C THR A 247 11.44 -4.29 7.16
N GLN A 248 11.09 -3.19 6.47
CA GLN A 248 9.87 -3.09 5.64
C GLN A 248 8.58 -3.45 6.41
N SER A 249 8.60 -3.35 7.73
CA SER A 249 7.50 -3.71 8.60
C SER A 249 7.32 -2.69 9.72
N SER A 250 6.17 -2.02 9.73
CA SER A 250 5.81 -1.09 10.80
C SER A 250 5.75 -1.81 12.15
N ALA A 251 5.19 -3.01 12.18
CA ALA A 251 5.08 -3.82 13.39
C ALA A 251 6.45 -4.20 13.97
N ALA A 252 7.40 -4.62 13.13
CA ALA A 252 8.76 -4.96 13.57
C ALA A 252 9.54 -3.73 14.09
N THR A 253 9.12 -2.52 13.71
CA THR A 253 9.79 -1.26 14.08
C THR A 253 9.21 -0.65 15.37
N ILE A 254 8.06 -1.13 15.87
CA ILE A 254 7.38 -0.60 17.07
C ILE A 254 8.35 -0.32 18.23
N PRO A 255 9.25 -1.22 18.65
CA PRO A 255 10.13 -0.94 19.79
C PRO A 255 11.01 0.29 19.59
N VAL A 256 11.54 0.50 18.39
CA VAL A 256 12.38 1.66 18.06
C VAL A 256 11.53 2.93 17.95
N THR A 257 10.39 2.86 17.28
CA THR A 257 9.44 3.97 17.16
C THR A 257 8.99 4.46 18.53
N LEU A 258 8.62 3.54 19.43
CA LEU A 258 8.22 3.84 20.80
C LEU A 258 9.34 4.56 21.56
N ALA A 259 10.57 4.04 21.50
CA ALA A 259 11.71 4.64 22.17
C ALA A 259 12.00 6.07 21.68
N GLN A 260 11.92 6.33 20.35
CA GLN A 260 12.15 7.66 19.81
C GLN A 260 10.98 8.63 20.09
N THR A 261 9.75 8.14 20.06
CA THR A 261 8.55 8.93 20.41
C THR A 261 8.61 9.40 21.88
N ARG A 262 9.05 8.54 22.79
CA ARG A 262 9.28 8.90 24.20
C ARG A 262 10.40 9.94 24.35
N LYS A 263 11.49 9.86 23.57
CA LYS A 263 12.54 10.90 23.54
C LYS A 263 12.02 12.27 23.06
N ASN A 264 10.99 12.28 22.20
CA ASN A 264 10.30 13.50 21.80
C ASN A 264 9.45 14.10 22.93
N GLY A 265 9.28 13.40 24.05
CA GLY A 265 8.61 13.85 25.25
C GLY A 265 7.15 13.46 25.35
N VAL A 266 6.73 12.46 24.59
CA VAL A 266 5.40 11.84 24.72
C VAL A 266 5.37 10.96 25.97
N SER A 267 4.29 11.04 26.76
CA SER A 267 4.09 10.23 27.95
C SER A 267 4.06 8.73 27.62
N GLU A 268 4.48 7.91 28.61
CA GLU A 268 4.62 6.46 28.40
C GLU A 268 3.29 5.80 28.04
N ASP A 269 2.21 6.17 28.72
CA ASP A 269 0.88 5.61 28.49
C ASP A 269 0.37 5.92 27.07
N ILE A 270 0.54 7.17 26.61
CA ILE A 270 0.08 7.58 25.29
C ILE A 270 0.98 6.99 24.21
N ALA A 271 2.30 7.02 24.37
CA ALA A 271 3.21 6.41 23.41
C ALA A 271 2.96 4.89 23.29
N GLY A 272 2.79 4.21 24.45
CA GLY A 272 2.54 2.76 24.51
C GLY A 272 1.21 2.34 23.86
N PHE A 273 0.24 3.23 23.79
CA PHE A 273 -1.03 3.00 23.10
C PHE A 273 -0.96 3.43 21.62
N THR A 274 -0.55 4.69 21.37
CA THR A 274 -0.66 5.31 20.03
C THR A 274 0.30 4.67 19.03
N VAL A 275 1.55 4.39 19.41
CA VAL A 275 2.55 3.86 18.47
C VAL A 275 2.18 2.46 17.96
N PRO A 276 1.83 1.46 18.79
CA PRO A 276 1.38 0.16 18.30
C PRO A 276 0.10 0.24 17.45
N LEU A 277 -0.84 1.10 17.82
CA LEU A 277 -2.07 1.30 17.06
C LEU A 277 -1.76 1.91 15.69
N CYS A 278 -1.02 3.02 15.63
CA CYS A 278 -0.66 3.68 14.39
C CYS A 278 0.15 2.80 13.45
N ALA A 279 1.00 1.92 13.97
CA ALA A 279 1.75 0.95 13.17
C ALA A 279 0.87 0.03 12.31
N THR A 280 -0.43 -0.07 12.63
CA THR A 280 -1.41 -0.84 11.86
C THR A 280 -2.38 0.03 11.07
N ILE A 281 -2.73 1.23 11.56
CA ILE A 281 -3.80 2.04 10.96
C ILE A 281 -3.32 3.29 10.20
N HIS A 282 -2.09 3.75 10.43
CA HIS A 282 -1.56 4.96 9.79
C HIS A 282 -0.63 4.60 8.65
N MET A 283 -1.09 4.81 7.42
CA MET A 283 -0.37 4.44 6.21
C MET A 283 -0.23 5.59 5.21
N SER A 284 0.15 6.78 5.69
CA SER A 284 0.33 7.97 4.86
C SER A 284 1.34 7.78 3.72
N GLY A 285 2.50 7.16 4.01
CA GLY A 285 3.54 6.87 3.03
C GLY A 285 3.14 5.79 2.01
N SER A 286 2.33 4.81 2.41
CA SER A 286 1.78 3.80 1.50
C SER A 286 0.72 4.41 0.58
N THR A 287 -0.21 5.18 1.13
CA THR A 287 -1.29 5.83 0.39
C THR A 287 -0.75 6.82 -0.65
N LEU A 288 0.22 7.68 -0.28
CA LEU A 288 0.78 8.63 -1.24
C LEU A 288 1.43 7.94 -2.44
N LYS A 289 2.11 6.80 -2.24
CA LYS A 289 2.72 6.03 -3.34
C LYS A 289 1.66 5.38 -4.23
N ILE A 290 0.65 4.75 -3.62
CA ILE A 290 -0.43 4.10 -4.38
C ILE A 290 -1.13 5.13 -5.26
N VAL A 291 -1.46 6.30 -4.72
CA VAL A 291 -2.14 7.38 -5.45
C VAL A 291 -1.27 7.93 -6.58
N ALA A 292 0.02 8.23 -6.30
CA ALA A 292 0.94 8.73 -7.33
C ALA A 292 1.13 7.73 -8.48
N CYS A 293 1.37 6.46 -8.15
CA CYS A 293 1.58 5.41 -9.16
C CYS A 293 0.30 5.15 -9.97
N ALA A 294 -0.87 5.16 -9.30
CA ALA A 294 -2.16 4.98 -9.98
C ALA A 294 -2.44 6.12 -10.97
N LEU A 295 -2.26 7.38 -10.53
CA LEU A 295 -2.43 8.53 -11.41
C LEU A 295 -1.47 8.49 -12.60
N ALA A 296 -0.21 8.17 -12.35
CA ALA A 296 0.80 8.07 -13.38
C ALA A 296 0.46 7.00 -14.42
N LEU A 297 0.01 5.82 -13.99
CA LEU A 297 -0.43 4.76 -14.89
C LEU A 297 -1.65 5.17 -15.72
N MET A 298 -2.64 5.84 -15.13
CA MET A 298 -3.81 6.34 -15.87
C MET A 298 -3.39 7.35 -16.95
N ILE A 299 -2.49 8.29 -16.62
CA ILE A 299 -1.97 9.26 -17.60
C ILE A 299 -1.20 8.56 -18.71
N MET A 300 -0.33 7.60 -18.38
CA MET A 300 0.42 6.82 -19.37
C MET A 300 -0.48 6.05 -20.33
N GLN A 301 -1.59 5.51 -19.83
CA GLN A 301 -2.57 4.75 -20.62
C GLN A 301 -3.55 5.66 -21.39
N GLY A 302 -3.48 6.97 -21.19
CA GLY A 302 -4.44 7.92 -21.77
C GLY A 302 -5.85 7.77 -21.19
N ASN A 303 -5.99 7.14 -20.02
CA ASN A 303 -7.27 7.00 -19.35
C ASN A 303 -7.71 8.34 -18.74
N PRO A 304 -9.01 8.69 -18.83
CA PRO A 304 -9.52 9.89 -18.20
C PRO A 304 -9.44 9.75 -16.67
N TYR A 305 -9.10 10.85 -16.01
CA TYR A 305 -9.10 10.94 -14.55
C TYR A 305 -9.64 12.32 -14.13
N ASP A 306 -10.30 12.36 -12.99
CA ASP A 306 -10.78 13.60 -12.41
C ASP A 306 -10.59 13.64 -10.88
N PHE A 307 -10.74 14.83 -10.32
CA PHE A 307 -10.56 15.05 -8.88
C PHE A 307 -11.53 14.23 -8.04
N TRP A 308 -12.79 14.15 -8.41
CA TRP A 308 -13.81 13.49 -7.59
C TRP A 308 -13.65 11.98 -7.57
N GLN A 309 -13.25 11.39 -8.71
CA GLN A 309 -12.90 9.97 -8.79
C GLN A 309 -11.74 9.65 -7.83
N PHE A 310 -10.64 10.42 -7.90
CA PHE A 310 -9.50 10.22 -7.02
C PHE A 310 -9.80 10.56 -5.56
N PHE A 311 -10.60 11.57 -5.28
CA PHE A 311 -11.02 11.89 -3.92
C PHE A 311 -11.79 10.72 -3.30
N GLY A 312 -12.77 10.17 -4.01
CA GLY A 312 -13.49 8.97 -3.59
C GLY A 312 -12.58 7.77 -3.38
N PHE A 313 -11.66 7.53 -4.33
CA PHE A 313 -10.64 6.48 -4.23
C PHE A 313 -9.75 6.66 -2.99
N ILE A 314 -9.24 7.86 -2.73
CA ILE A 314 -8.37 8.17 -1.58
C ILE A 314 -9.11 7.95 -0.26
N CYS A 315 -10.38 8.38 -0.16
CA CYS A 315 -11.19 8.15 1.03
C CYS A 315 -11.38 6.65 1.31
N MET A 316 -11.74 5.87 0.30
CA MET A 316 -11.90 4.42 0.42
C MET A 316 -10.57 3.71 0.68
N LEU A 317 -9.49 4.18 0.05
CA LEU A 317 -8.15 3.68 0.30
C LEU A 317 -7.73 3.91 1.76
N GLY A 318 -7.99 5.10 2.31
CA GLY A 318 -7.72 5.42 3.71
C GLY A 318 -8.41 4.45 4.68
N ILE A 319 -9.67 4.09 4.40
CA ILE A 319 -10.40 3.09 5.19
C ILE A 319 -9.77 1.70 5.05
N THR A 320 -9.44 1.31 3.83
CA THR A 320 -8.82 0.00 3.54
C THR A 320 -7.43 -0.10 4.19
N MET A 321 -6.69 1.00 4.25
CA MET A 321 -5.38 1.05 4.92
C MET A 321 -5.45 0.78 6.42
N VAL A 322 -6.55 1.14 7.10
CA VAL A 322 -6.77 0.80 8.52
C VAL A 322 -6.79 -0.72 8.74
N ALA A 323 -7.20 -1.47 7.72
CA ALA A 323 -7.30 -2.94 7.77
C ALA A 323 -6.11 -3.64 7.08
N ALA A 324 -5.19 -2.90 6.48
CA ALA A 324 -4.09 -3.51 5.75
C ALA A 324 -3.07 -4.15 6.70
N PRO A 325 -2.61 -5.38 6.44
CA PRO A 325 -1.63 -6.02 7.31
C PRO A 325 -0.29 -5.28 7.25
N GLY A 326 0.33 -5.04 8.42
CA GLY A 326 1.62 -4.36 8.58
C GLY A 326 2.84 -5.20 8.15
N VAL A 327 2.71 -5.95 7.06
CA VAL A 327 3.74 -6.81 6.46
C VAL A 327 4.16 -6.25 5.09
N PRO A 328 5.35 -6.60 4.58
CA PRO A 328 5.80 -6.15 3.26
C PRO A 328 4.77 -6.46 2.16
N GLY A 329 4.40 -5.45 1.38
CA GLY A 329 3.39 -5.56 0.32
C GLY A 329 1.94 -5.61 0.81
N GLY A 330 1.66 -5.58 2.11
CA GLY A 330 0.29 -5.71 2.66
C GLY A 330 -0.65 -4.61 2.18
N ALA A 331 -0.19 -3.37 2.15
CA ALA A 331 -1.02 -2.24 1.73
C ALA A 331 -1.42 -2.31 0.25
N ILE A 332 -0.51 -2.68 -0.65
CA ILE A 332 -0.88 -2.82 -2.08
C ILE A 332 -1.84 -3.98 -2.27
N MET A 333 -1.62 -5.12 -1.58
CA MET A 333 -2.53 -6.26 -1.68
C MET A 333 -3.95 -5.89 -1.23
N ALA A 334 -4.09 -5.14 -0.14
CA ALA A 334 -5.38 -4.65 0.34
C ALA A 334 -6.05 -3.66 -0.64
N SER A 335 -5.27 -2.91 -1.42
CA SER A 335 -5.78 -1.88 -2.34
C SER A 335 -6.16 -2.39 -3.73
N LEU A 336 -5.77 -3.60 -4.13
CA LEU A 336 -5.97 -4.11 -5.50
C LEU A 336 -7.43 -4.05 -5.94
N GLY A 337 -8.33 -4.39 -5.03
CA GLY A 337 -9.76 -4.34 -5.32
C GLY A 337 -10.29 -2.93 -5.60
N LEU A 338 -9.78 -1.91 -4.89
CA LEU A 338 -10.15 -0.52 -5.13
C LEU A 338 -9.56 0.00 -6.45
N LEU A 339 -8.31 -0.34 -6.75
CA LEU A 339 -7.67 0.00 -8.03
C LEU A 339 -8.48 -0.57 -9.21
N GLN A 340 -8.94 -1.80 -9.10
CA GLN A 340 -9.75 -2.46 -10.12
C GLN A 340 -11.16 -1.85 -10.23
N SER A 341 -11.87 -1.70 -9.09
CA SER A 341 -13.28 -1.33 -9.10
C SER A 341 -13.52 0.17 -9.28
N MET A 342 -12.65 1.04 -8.77
CA MET A 342 -12.83 2.49 -8.81
C MET A 342 -12.02 3.17 -9.92
N LEU A 343 -10.85 2.64 -10.26
CA LEU A 343 -9.97 3.20 -11.28
C LEU A 343 -9.94 2.37 -12.58
N GLY A 344 -10.64 1.23 -12.63
CA GLY A 344 -10.76 0.40 -13.82
C GLY A 344 -9.49 -0.35 -14.22
N PHE A 345 -8.56 -0.58 -13.27
CA PHE A 345 -7.30 -1.23 -13.58
C PHE A 345 -7.49 -2.69 -14.00
N ASN A 346 -6.91 -3.04 -15.13
CA ASN A 346 -6.81 -4.41 -15.60
C ASN A 346 -5.68 -5.17 -14.87
N GLN A 347 -5.54 -6.46 -15.13
CA GLN A 347 -4.57 -7.31 -14.45
C GLN A 347 -3.12 -6.86 -14.66
N GLU A 348 -2.80 -6.32 -15.81
CA GLU A 348 -1.46 -5.81 -16.13
C GLU A 348 -1.15 -4.55 -15.35
N SER A 349 -2.09 -3.61 -15.29
CA SER A 349 -1.97 -2.41 -14.45
C SER A 349 -1.82 -2.76 -12.98
N LEU A 350 -2.57 -3.74 -12.48
CA LEU A 350 -2.44 -4.23 -11.10
C LEU A 350 -1.06 -4.86 -10.85
N ALA A 351 -0.55 -5.63 -11.80
CA ALA A 351 0.79 -6.22 -11.69
C ALA A 351 1.90 -5.17 -11.66
N LEU A 352 1.81 -4.13 -12.50
CA LEU A 352 2.71 -2.98 -12.47
C LEU A 352 2.62 -2.24 -11.13
N MET A 353 1.42 -1.99 -10.63
CA MET A 353 1.22 -1.38 -9.31
C MET A 353 1.90 -2.19 -8.20
N ILE A 354 1.75 -3.51 -8.20
CA ILE A 354 2.41 -4.39 -7.23
C ILE A 354 3.93 -4.26 -7.33
N ALA A 355 4.48 -4.37 -8.54
CA ALA A 355 5.93 -4.33 -8.77
C ALA A 355 6.54 -3.02 -8.28
N ILE A 356 5.96 -1.88 -8.68
CA ILE A 356 6.46 -0.55 -8.33
C ILE A 356 6.26 -0.26 -6.85
N TYR A 357 5.10 -0.62 -6.29
CA TYR A 357 4.84 -0.44 -4.88
C TYR A 357 5.87 -1.18 -4.04
N ILE A 358 6.14 -2.47 -4.32
CA ILE A 358 7.09 -3.29 -3.57
C ILE A 358 8.52 -2.76 -3.73
N ALA A 359 8.89 -2.25 -4.91
CA ALA A 359 10.20 -1.63 -5.12
C ALA A 359 10.43 -0.42 -4.19
N MET A 360 9.38 0.28 -3.81
CA MET A 360 9.44 1.45 -2.93
C MET A 360 8.86 1.20 -1.52
N ASP A 361 8.54 -0.05 -1.16
CA ASP A 361 7.79 -0.35 0.07
C ASP A 361 8.54 0.06 1.34
N SER A 362 9.85 -0.14 1.38
CA SER A 362 10.71 0.30 2.48
C SER A 362 10.57 1.80 2.79
N PHE A 363 10.52 2.65 1.78
CA PHE A 363 10.38 4.10 1.98
C PHE A 363 8.98 4.48 2.48
N GLY A 364 7.93 3.82 1.97
CA GLY A 364 6.57 4.02 2.47
C GLY A 364 6.43 3.62 3.94
N THR A 365 6.98 2.48 4.30
CA THR A 365 7.01 2.01 5.69
C THR A 365 7.77 2.97 6.60
N ALA A 366 8.90 3.50 6.12
CA ALA A 366 9.67 4.50 6.87
C ALA A 366 8.88 5.80 7.09
N CYS A 367 8.11 6.25 6.08
CA CYS A 367 7.20 7.39 6.22
C CYS A 367 6.08 7.13 7.23
N ASN A 368 5.42 5.98 7.14
CA ASN A 368 4.35 5.59 8.07
C ASN A 368 4.85 5.64 9.52
N VAL A 369 5.90 4.87 9.80
CA VAL A 369 6.49 4.73 11.14
C VAL A 369 6.98 6.06 11.72
N THR A 370 7.57 6.90 10.90
CA THR A 370 8.04 8.22 11.35
C THR A 370 6.86 9.13 11.66
N GLY A 371 5.83 9.11 10.81
CA GLY A 371 4.58 9.84 11.02
C GLY A 371 3.81 9.39 12.27
N ASP A 372 3.91 8.11 12.67
CA ASP A 372 3.32 7.61 13.92
C ASP A 372 3.82 8.41 15.13
N GLY A 373 5.11 8.78 15.13
CA GLY A 373 5.68 9.64 16.16
C GLY A 373 5.07 11.05 16.18
N ALA A 374 4.78 11.62 15.01
CA ALA A 374 4.10 12.91 14.94
C ALA A 374 2.66 12.85 15.48
N ILE A 375 1.91 11.79 15.12
CA ILE A 375 0.56 11.55 15.63
C ILE A 375 0.58 11.38 17.15
N ALA A 376 1.52 10.60 17.69
CA ALA A 376 1.63 10.39 19.12
C ALA A 376 1.89 11.70 19.88
N ILE A 377 2.72 12.61 19.32
CA ILE A 377 2.95 13.95 19.90
C ILE A 377 1.65 14.76 19.94
N ILE A 378 0.86 14.74 18.85
CA ILE A 378 -0.42 15.47 18.77
C ILE A 378 -1.42 14.90 19.80
N VAL A 379 -1.56 13.56 19.84
CA VAL A 379 -2.46 12.88 20.78
C VAL A 379 -2.08 13.16 22.23
N ASP A 380 -0.79 13.17 22.56
CA ASP A 380 -0.30 13.48 23.90
C ASP A 380 -0.67 14.91 24.33
N ARG A 381 -0.62 15.86 23.39
CA ARG A 381 -1.04 17.25 23.68
C ARG A 381 -2.54 17.45 23.79
N LEU A 382 -3.32 16.66 23.07
CA LEU A 382 -4.79 16.76 23.11
C LEU A 382 -5.39 16.02 24.32
N LEU A 383 -4.79 14.93 24.75
CA LEU A 383 -5.37 14.01 25.74
C LEU A 383 -4.45 13.72 26.93
N GLY A 384 -3.18 14.07 26.85
CA GLY A 384 -2.24 13.93 27.96
C GLY A 384 -2.69 14.79 29.15
N LYS A 385 -2.55 14.28 30.36
CA LYS A 385 -2.74 15.08 31.57
C LYS A 385 -1.70 16.19 31.55
N VAL A 386 -2.16 17.45 31.53
CA VAL A 386 -1.29 18.60 31.76
C VAL A 386 -0.61 18.37 33.13
N LYS A 387 0.70 18.09 33.10
CA LYS A 387 1.52 18.06 34.31
C LYS A 387 1.83 19.47 34.77
#